data_3e42b9b50dcc7e23c4144c6e16c1b23c
#
_entry.id   3e42b9b50dcc7e23c4144c6e16c1b23c
#
_cell.length_a   1.000
_cell.length_b   1.000
_cell.length_c   1.000
_cell.angle_alpha   90.00
_cell.angle_beta   90.00
_cell.angle_gamma   90.00
#
_symmetry.space_group_name_H-M   'P 1'
#
loop_
_entity.id
_entity.type
_entity.pdbx_description
1 polymer ?
#
loop_
_entity_poly.entity_id
_entity_poly.type
_entity_poly.pdbx_seq_one_letter_code
_entity_poly.pdbx_strand_id
1 'polypeptide(L)'
;MLAKIEQLLQEIEGLQAANAEELEALRIKYLSKKGAINELMADFRNVPAEQKKEVGMKLNELKNKAQERIATLKEVFETQDNGAAEMDLTRTAYPIELGTRHPLSIIKNEIIDIFHRLGFSIADGPEIEDDLHVFTAMNFAEDHPARDMQDTFFIEASQEDVKKNIVLRTHTSSVQARAMEHSQPPIRIICPGRVYRNEAISYRAHAFFHQVEALYIDKNVSFTDLKQVLLLFAKEMFGEDTQIRLRPSYFPFTEPSAEMDISCNICGGKGCPFCKGTGWVEILGCGMVDPNVLEANGIDSKVYSGYALGMGIERITNLKYRVNDLRLFSENDTRFLKEFEAAN
;
A
#
# COMPACT_ATOMS: atom_id res chain seq x y z
N MET A 1 -47.00 -56.15 41.28
CA MET A 1 -46.81 -54.82 40.73
C MET A 1 -45.40 -54.34 40.97
N LEU A 2 -44.84 -54.42 42.21
CA LEU A 2 -43.48 -53.97 42.53
C LEU A 2 -42.38 -54.58 41.66
N ALA A 3 -42.40 -55.93 41.45
CA ALA A 3 -41.47 -56.61 40.57
C ALA A 3 -41.44 -56.06 39.12
N LYS A 4 -42.64 -55.70 38.58
CA LYS A 4 -42.78 -55.13 37.23
C LYS A 4 -42.25 -53.69 37.13
N ILE A 5 -42.35 -52.90 38.21
CA ILE A 5 -41.76 -51.54 38.34
C ILE A 5 -40.25 -51.63 38.39
N GLU A 6 -39.69 -52.56 39.15
CA GLU A 6 -38.28 -52.79 39.27
C GLU A 6 -37.62 -53.24 37.95
N GLN A 7 -38.31 -54.12 37.24
CA GLN A 7 -37.86 -54.53 35.91
C GLN A 7 -37.83 -53.35 34.93
N LEU A 8 -38.87 -52.50 34.91
CA LEU A 8 -38.92 -51.34 34.05
C LEU A 8 -37.93 -50.27 34.44
N LEU A 9 -37.57 -50.12 35.75
CA LEU A 9 -36.53 -49.25 36.20
C LEU A 9 -35.16 -49.66 35.64
N GLN A 10 -34.87 -50.96 35.65
CA GLN A 10 -33.61 -51.48 35.07
C GLN A 10 -33.55 -51.31 33.56
N GLU A 11 -34.71 -51.52 32.85
CA GLU A 11 -34.79 -51.29 31.41
C GLU A 11 -34.54 -49.83 31.06
N ILE A 12 -35.09 -48.88 31.85
CA ILE A 12 -34.95 -47.42 31.61
C ILE A 12 -33.53 -46.97 31.89
N GLU A 13 -32.86 -47.50 32.90
CA GLU A 13 -31.44 -47.19 33.17
C GLU A 13 -30.52 -47.62 32.04
N GLY A 14 -30.85 -48.74 31.36
CA GLY A 14 -30.09 -49.28 30.23
C GLY A 14 -30.46 -48.69 28.85
N LEU A 15 -31.41 -47.75 28.77
CA LEU A 15 -31.85 -47.21 27.48
C LEU A 15 -30.76 -46.50 26.72
N GLN A 16 -30.57 -46.89 25.47
CA GLN A 16 -29.73 -46.26 24.47
C GLN A 16 -30.56 -46.03 23.20
N ALA A 17 -30.25 -44.97 22.48
CA ALA A 17 -30.85 -44.71 21.16
C ALA A 17 -29.70 -44.37 20.19
N ALA A 18 -29.74 -44.91 19.00
CA ALA A 18 -28.73 -44.64 17.97
C ALA A 18 -29.08 -43.41 17.11
N ASN A 19 -30.36 -43.02 17.09
CA ASN A 19 -30.84 -41.86 16.31
C ASN A 19 -32.11 -41.26 16.94
N ALA A 20 -32.53 -40.09 16.41
CA ALA A 20 -33.67 -39.34 16.92
C ALA A 20 -35.00 -40.12 16.75
N GLU A 21 -35.15 -40.97 15.71
CA GLU A 21 -36.36 -41.78 15.48
C GLU A 21 -36.48 -42.87 16.53
N GLU A 22 -35.38 -43.53 16.88
CA GLU A 22 -35.38 -44.53 17.97
C GLU A 22 -35.68 -43.89 19.32
N LEU A 23 -35.12 -42.69 19.59
CA LEU A 23 -35.41 -41.95 20.81
C LEU A 23 -36.91 -41.62 20.94
N GLU A 24 -37.53 -41.18 19.84
CA GLU A 24 -38.96 -40.91 19.81
C GLU A 24 -39.83 -42.20 20.01
N ALA A 25 -39.39 -43.29 19.40
CA ALA A 25 -40.04 -44.58 19.60
C ALA A 25 -39.97 -45.04 21.07
N LEU A 26 -38.84 -44.86 21.75
CA LEU A 26 -38.66 -45.12 23.19
C LEU A 26 -39.56 -44.19 24.04
N ARG A 27 -39.64 -42.91 23.71
CA ARG A 27 -40.54 -41.95 24.37
C ARG A 27 -42.01 -42.41 24.29
N ILE A 28 -42.45 -42.85 23.11
CA ILE A 28 -43.80 -43.34 22.89
C ILE A 28 -44.02 -44.61 23.69
N LYS A 29 -43.10 -45.56 23.68
CA LYS A 29 -43.20 -46.85 24.36
C LYS A 29 -43.38 -46.68 25.88
N TYR A 30 -42.67 -45.73 26.51
CA TYR A 30 -42.69 -45.60 27.97
C TYR A 30 -43.58 -44.47 28.49
N LEU A 31 -43.62 -43.31 27.83
CA LEU A 31 -44.23 -42.08 28.36
C LEU A 31 -45.54 -41.67 27.64
N SER A 32 -45.93 -42.30 26.56
CA SER A 32 -47.19 -41.97 25.88
C SER A 32 -48.44 -42.35 26.71
N LYS A 33 -49.57 -41.83 26.32
CA LYS A 33 -50.86 -42.15 26.99
C LYS A 33 -51.14 -43.64 27.07
N LYS A 34 -50.66 -44.44 26.11
CA LYS A 34 -50.74 -45.90 26.07
C LYS A 34 -49.44 -46.60 26.40
N GLY A 35 -48.46 -45.85 26.94
CA GLY A 35 -47.14 -46.33 27.28
C GLY A 35 -47.16 -47.15 28.60
N ALA A 36 -46.13 -48.01 28.74
CA ALA A 36 -46.01 -48.95 29.83
C ALA A 36 -46.15 -48.32 31.25
N ILE A 37 -45.64 -47.07 31.43
CA ILE A 37 -45.75 -46.37 32.71
C ILE A 37 -47.22 -45.94 32.99
N ASN A 38 -47.94 -45.46 31.98
CA ASN A 38 -49.34 -45.04 32.14
C ASN A 38 -50.31 -46.22 32.33
N GLU A 39 -50.02 -47.38 31.72
CA GLU A 39 -50.73 -48.61 32.00
C GLU A 39 -50.53 -49.03 33.46
N LEU A 40 -49.35 -49.00 34.00
CA LEU A 40 -49.09 -49.30 35.40
C LEU A 40 -49.78 -48.28 36.35
N MET A 41 -49.83 -47.00 35.95
CA MET A 41 -50.60 -45.98 36.69
C MET A 41 -52.06 -46.21 36.68
N ALA A 42 -52.67 -46.79 35.63
CA ALA A 42 -54.09 -47.21 35.60
C ALA A 42 -54.36 -48.39 36.56
N ASP A 43 -53.42 -49.37 36.53
CA ASP A 43 -53.53 -50.55 37.39
C ASP A 43 -53.27 -50.22 38.89
N PHE A 44 -52.68 -49.09 39.19
CA PHE A 44 -52.44 -48.62 40.60
C PHE A 44 -53.77 -48.49 41.38
N ARG A 45 -54.89 -48.27 40.70
CA ARG A 45 -56.19 -48.21 41.36
C ARG A 45 -56.61 -49.53 42.07
N ASN A 46 -56.12 -50.64 41.57
CA ASN A 46 -56.40 -51.96 42.05
C ASN A 46 -55.44 -52.48 43.15
N VAL A 47 -54.52 -51.67 43.64
CA VAL A 47 -53.51 -52.03 44.64
C VAL A 47 -54.19 -51.97 46.04
N PRO A 48 -53.91 -52.96 46.94
CA PRO A 48 -54.34 -52.94 48.33
C PRO A 48 -53.86 -51.70 49.10
N ALA A 49 -54.68 -51.19 50.03
CA ALA A 49 -54.43 -49.95 50.74
C ALA A 49 -53.04 -49.88 51.46
N GLU A 50 -52.61 -51.05 51.99
CA GLU A 50 -51.38 -51.22 52.73
C GLU A 50 -50.11 -51.00 51.86
N GLN A 51 -50.15 -51.31 50.55
CA GLN A 51 -49.10 -51.21 49.63
C GLN A 51 -49.10 -49.95 48.75
N LYS A 52 -50.22 -49.18 48.78
CA LYS A 52 -50.40 -47.98 47.91
C LYS A 52 -49.32 -46.94 48.08
N LYS A 53 -48.86 -46.72 49.32
CA LYS A 53 -47.84 -45.72 49.56
C LYS A 53 -46.50 -46.09 48.93
N GLU A 54 -46.06 -47.32 49.06
CA GLU A 54 -44.77 -47.82 48.54
C GLU A 54 -44.82 -47.91 47.00
N VAL A 55 -45.90 -48.48 46.44
CA VAL A 55 -46.07 -48.59 44.99
C VAL A 55 -46.19 -47.23 44.34
N GLY A 56 -46.87 -46.25 44.99
CA GLY A 56 -46.99 -44.88 44.47
C GLY A 56 -45.62 -44.13 44.41
N MET A 57 -44.82 -44.33 45.45
CA MET A 57 -43.46 -43.73 45.45
C MET A 57 -42.58 -44.31 44.34
N LYS A 58 -42.51 -45.65 44.21
CA LYS A 58 -41.72 -46.30 43.13
C LYS A 58 -42.27 -46.02 41.75
N LEU A 59 -43.56 -45.83 41.58
CA LEU A 59 -44.14 -45.46 40.28
C LEU A 59 -43.79 -44.02 39.85
N ASN A 60 -43.77 -43.08 40.80
CA ASN A 60 -43.31 -41.73 40.57
C ASN A 60 -41.79 -41.70 40.26
N GLU A 61 -41.00 -42.52 41.01
CA GLU A 61 -39.56 -42.65 40.72
C GLU A 61 -39.34 -43.18 39.31
N LEU A 62 -40.06 -44.22 38.88
CA LEU A 62 -40.03 -44.77 37.53
C LEU A 62 -40.31 -43.74 36.46
N LYS A 63 -41.36 -42.94 36.67
CA LYS A 63 -41.76 -41.87 35.74
C LYS A 63 -40.69 -40.80 35.62
N ASN A 64 -40.13 -40.34 36.75
CA ASN A 64 -39.11 -39.29 36.77
C ASN A 64 -37.80 -39.77 36.10
N LYS A 65 -37.35 -41.00 36.42
CA LYS A 65 -36.18 -41.57 35.77
C LYS A 65 -36.35 -41.77 34.26
N ALA A 66 -37.53 -42.16 33.82
CA ALA A 66 -37.80 -42.27 32.37
C ALA A 66 -37.78 -40.92 31.66
N GLN A 67 -38.34 -39.90 32.29
CA GLN A 67 -38.30 -38.53 31.73
C GLN A 67 -36.88 -37.99 31.68
N GLU A 68 -36.12 -38.13 32.75
CA GLU A 68 -34.74 -37.68 32.88
C GLU A 68 -33.84 -38.40 31.86
N ARG A 69 -33.97 -39.72 31.70
CA ARG A 69 -33.14 -40.48 30.75
C ARG A 69 -33.42 -40.10 29.30
N ILE A 70 -34.69 -39.90 28.94
CA ILE A 70 -35.08 -39.45 27.59
C ILE A 70 -34.62 -38.04 27.34
N ALA A 71 -34.70 -37.12 28.33
CA ALA A 71 -34.20 -35.76 28.20
C ALA A 71 -32.67 -35.74 27.99
N THR A 72 -31.91 -36.52 28.78
CA THR A 72 -30.43 -36.63 28.62
C THR A 72 -30.03 -37.14 27.24
N LEU A 73 -30.76 -38.19 26.73
CA LEU A 73 -30.50 -38.71 25.39
C LEU A 73 -30.85 -37.68 24.31
N LYS A 74 -31.86 -36.86 24.52
CA LYS A 74 -32.23 -35.78 23.61
C LYS A 74 -31.17 -34.68 23.55
N GLU A 75 -30.67 -34.24 24.68
CA GLU A 75 -29.57 -33.26 24.75
C GLU A 75 -28.33 -33.73 23.99
N VAL A 76 -28.00 -35.02 24.08
CA VAL A 76 -26.84 -35.58 23.33
C VAL A 76 -27.04 -35.46 21.82
N PHE A 77 -28.27 -35.70 21.32
CA PHE A 77 -28.57 -35.54 19.89
C PHE A 77 -28.63 -34.07 19.47
N GLU A 78 -29.18 -33.17 20.29
CA GLU A 78 -29.22 -31.72 20.01
C GLU A 78 -27.84 -31.10 20.03
N THR A 79 -26.91 -31.60 20.86
CA THR A 79 -25.51 -31.15 20.86
C THR A 79 -24.70 -31.71 19.67
N GLN A 80 -25.08 -32.86 19.14
CA GLN A 80 -24.46 -33.43 17.92
C GLN A 80 -24.98 -32.75 16.65
N ASP A 81 -26.18 -32.25 16.61
CA ASP A 81 -26.76 -31.56 15.45
C ASP A 81 -26.39 -30.05 15.38
N ASN A 82 -25.75 -29.54 16.44
CA ASN A 82 -25.05 -28.28 16.40
C ASN A 82 -23.65 -28.38 15.75
N GLY A 83 -23.48 -29.37 14.88
CA GLY A 83 -22.34 -29.42 13.96
C GLY A 83 -22.24 -28.08 13.23
N ALA A 84 -21.07 -27.47 13.26
CA ALA A 84 -20.73 -26.28 12.52
C ALA A 84 -21.38 -26.37 11.14
N ALA A 85 -22.23 -25.39 10.79
CA ALA A 85 -22.87 -25.33 9.49
C ALA A 85 -21.74 -25.61 8.47
N GLU A 86 -21.85 -26.74 7.75
CA GLU A 86 -20.85 -27.12 6.77
C GLU A 86 -20.68 -25.91 5.84
N MET A 87 -19.51 -25.25 5.96
CA MET A 87 -19.20 -24.12 5.11
C MET A 87 -19.25 -24.63 3.67
N ASP A 88 -20.18 -24.11 2.90
CA ASP A 88 -20.30 -24.47 1.48
C ASP A 88 -19.06 -23.96 0.71
N LEU A 89 -18.07 -24.84 0.58
CA LEU A 89 -16.82 -24.56 -0.15
C LEU A 89 -17.02 -24.45 -1.67
N THR A 90 -18.22 -24.71 -2.19
CA THR A 90 -18.53 -24.51 -3.61
C THR A 90 -18.99 -23.10 -3.92
N ARG A 91 -19.30 -22.28 -2.90
CA ARG A 91 -19.61 -20.86 -3.11
C ARG A 91 -18.39 -20.15 -3.66
N THR A 92 -18.58 -19.44 -4.78
CA THR A 92 -17.57 -18.53 -5.31
C THR A 92 -17.25 -17.47 -4.26
N ALA A 93 -15.95 -17.21 -4.05
CA ALA A 93 -15.51 -16.11 -3.18
C ALA A 93 -16.15 -14.80 -3.66
N TYR A 94 -16.61 -13.99 -2.73
CA TYR A 94 -17.09 -12.65 -3.08
C TYR A 94 -15.90 -11.88 -3.65
N PRO A 95 -15.99 -11.37 -4.87
CA PRO A 95 -14.85 -10.64 -5.47
C PRO A 95 -14.59 -9.39 -4.64
N ILE A 96 -13.44 -9.36 -3.96
CA ILE A 96 -12.94 -8.15 -3.31
C ILE A 96 -12.20 -7.39 -4.40
N GLU A 97 -12.73 -6.24 -4.81
CA GLU A 97 -11.99 -5.34 -5.71
C GLU A 97 -10.76 -4.82 -4.97
N LEU A 98 -9.60 -5.23 -5.43
CA LEU A 98 -8.33 -4.67 -4.96
C LEU A 98 -8.15 -3.28 -5.56
N GLY A 99 -7.76 -2.30 -4.74
CA GLY A 99 -7.35 -0.99 -5.22
C GLY A 99 -6.04 -1.07 -6.00
N THR A 100 -5.74 -0.03 -6.77
CA THR A 100 -4.49 0.12 -7.51
C THR A 100 -3.57 1.13 -6.85
N ARG A 101 -2.27 0.97 -7.04
CA ARG A 101 -1.31 2.04 -6.72
C ARG A 101 -1.37 3.11 -7.78
N HIS A 102 -1.24 4.37 -7.35
CA HIS A 102 -1.15 5.48 -8.29
C HIS A 102 0.10 5.34 -9.19
N PRO A 103 0.02 5.55 -10.52
CA PRO A 103 1.16 5.33 -11.42
C PRO A 103 2.40 6.15 -11.07
N LEU A 104 2.24 7.38 -10.57
CA LEU A 104 3.39 8.17 -10.09
C LEU A 104 4.07 7.52 -8.88
N SER A 105 3.30 6.87 -7.99
CA SER A 105 3.86 6.16 -6.84
C SER A 105 4.62 4.91 -7.27
N ILE A 106 4.13 4.19 -8.28
CA ILE A 106 4.81 3.02 -8.85
C ILE A 106 6.16 3.45 -9.41
N ILE A 107 6.19 4.45 -10.28
CA ILE A 107 7.42 4.96 -10.90
C ILE A 107 8.38 5.57 -9.86
N LYS A 108 7.86 6.34 -8.90
CA LYS A 108 8.68 6.89 -7.81
C LYS A 108 9.40 5.77 -7.05
N ASN A 109 8.70 4.72 -6.68
CA ASN A 109 9.30 3.60 -5.94
C ASN A 109 10.34 2.86 -6.80
N GLU A 110 10.07 2.64 -8.08
CA GLU A 110 11.03 2.03 -9.00
C GLU A 110 12.31 2.87 -9.16
N ILE A 111 12.18 4.20 -9.28
CA ILE A 111 13.34 5.11 -9.28
C ILE A 111 14.13 4.98 -7.96
N ILE A 112 13.43 5.00 -6.82
CA ILE A 112 14.05 4.86 -5.50
C ILE A 112 14.81 3.53 -5.41
N ASP A 113 14.22 2.44 -5.84
CA ASP A 113 14.83 1.10 -5.78
C ASP A 113 16.09 1.00 -6.65
N ILE A 114 16.09 1.62 -7.83
CA ILE A 114 17.28 1.69 -8.70
C ILE A 114 18.41 2.44 -7.98
N PHE A 115 18.15 3.63 -7.44
CA PHE A 115 19.17 4.42 -6.77
C PHE A 115 19.60 3.81 -5.43
N HIS A 116 18.70 3.16 -4.71
CA HIS A 116 19.02 2.45 -3.47
C HIS A 116 20.04 1.31 -3.72
N ARG A 117 19.88 0.55 -4.80
CA ARG A 117 20.87 -0.46 -5.23
C ARG A 117 22.23 0.14 -5.61
N LEU A 118 22.25 1.42 -5.98
CA LEU A 118 23.48 2.17 -6.22
C LEU A 118 24.08 2.79 -4.94
N GLY A 119 23.48 2.54 -3.78
CA GLY A 119 23.94 3.01 -2.49
C GLY A 119 23.51 4.44 -2.13
N PHE A 120 22.46 4.97 -2.78
CA PHE A 120 21.88 6.24 -2.40
C PHE A 120 20.86 6.05 -1.25
N SER A 121 20.84 6.99 -0.33
CA SER A 121 19.83 7.12 0.72
C SER A 121 18.81 8.20 0.36
N ILE A 122 17.60 8.09 0.92
CA ILE A 122 16.57 9.11 0.72
C ILE A 122 16.81 10.25 1.70
N ALA A 123 16.80 11.48 1.18
CA ALA A 123 16.71 12.70 1.97
C ALA A 123 15.36 13.38 1.70
N ASP A 124 14.73 13.89 2.75
CA ASP A 124 13.47 14.60 2.70
C ASP A 124 13.62 16.03 3.24
N GLY A 125 12.73 16.92 2.85
CA GLY A 125 12.73 18.31 3.28
C GLY A 125 11.40 19.01 3.03
N PRO A 126 11.21 20.21 3.55
CA PRO A 126 9.94 20.95 3.49
C PRO A 126 9.57 21.36 2.06
N GLU A 127 8.28 21.44 1.78
CA GLU A 127 7.76 22.00 0.53
C GLU A 127 7.70 23.55 0.57
N ILE A 128 7.55 24.11 1.77
CA ILE A 128 7.61 25.55 2.03
C ILE A 128 9.04 25.88 2.44
N GLU A 129 9.69 26.70 1.65
CA GLU A 129 11.12 26.97 1.78
C GLU A 129 11.43 28.48 1.77
N ASP A 130 12.61 28.81 2.20
CA ASP A 130 13.16 30.17 2.05
C ASP A 130 13.99 30.32 0.76
N ASP A 131 14.22 31.57 0.35
CA ASP A 131 15.01 31.91 -0.81
C ASP A 131 16.45 31.37 -0.73
N LEU A 132 17.00 31.30 0.48
CA LEU A 132 18.39 30.83 0.66
C LEU A 132 18.56 29.40 0.13
N HIS A 133 17.69 28.47 0.53
CA HIS A 133 17.81 27.06 0.15
C HIS A 133 17.33 26.79 -1.28
N VAL A 134 16.32 27.54 -1.76
CA VAL A 134 15.81 27.31 -3.12
C VAL A 134 16.74 27.91 -4.17
N PHE A 135 17.28 29.10 -3.93
CA PHE A 135 17.99 29.84 -4.96
C PHE A 135 19.45 30.17 -4.60
N THR A 136 19.69 30.86 -3.47
CA THR A 136 20.97 31.42 -3.16
C THR A 136 22.04 30.36 -2.95
N ALA A 137 21.79 29.34 -2.14
CA ALA A 137 22.69 28.21 -1.90
C ALA A 137 22.91 27.34 -3.15
N MET A 138 22.05 27.47 -4.13
CA MET A 138 22.09 26.76 -5.41
C MET A 138 22.67 27.64 -6.55
N ASN A 139 23.41 28.68 -6.20
CA ASN A 139 24.12 29.55 -7.14
C ASN A 139 23.24 30.31 -8.15
N PHE A 140 21.96 30.55 -7.81
CA PHE A 140 21.11 31.41 -8.62
C PHE A 140 21.49 32.89 -8.41
N ALA A 141 21.67 33.63 -9.48
CA ALA A 141 21.87 35.08 -9.41
C ALA A 141 20.65 35.79 -8.82
N GLU A 142 20.86 36.99 -8.23
CA GLU A 142 19.72 37.74 -7.61
C GLU A 142 18.65 38.15 -8.64
N ASP A 143 19.07 38.42 -9.88
CA ASP A 143 18.22 38.81 -11.00
C ASP A 143 17.80 37.65 -11.91
N HIS A 144 17.99 36.40 -11.45
CA HIS A 144 17.64 35.23 -12.25
C HIS A 144 16.13 35.12 -12.46
N PRO A 145 15.62 34.88 -13.71
CA PRO A 145 14.20 34.85 -14.00
C PRO A 145 13.38 33.86 -13.17
N ALA A 146 13.99 32.72 -12.77
CA ALA A 146 13.32 31.73 -11.94
C ALA A 146 12.89 32.25 -10.54
N ARG A 147 13.50 33.37 -10.08
CA ARG A 147 13.10 34.05 -8.84
C ARG A 147 11.88 34.98 -9.03
N ASP A 148 11.40 35.17 -10.27
CA ASP A 148 10.27 36.05 -10.56
C ASP A 148 8.95 35.40 -10.10
N MET A 149 8.01 36.22 -9.67
CA MET A 149 6.64 35.83 -9.30
C MET A 149 5.86 35.18 -10.46
N GLN A 150 6.34 35.32 -11.69
CA GLN A 150 5.75 34.67 -12.86
C GLN A 150 6.00 33.14 -12.85
N ASP A 151 7.11 32.70 -12.28
CA ASP A 151 7.51 31.30 -12.30
C ASP A 151 7.48 30.62 -10.91
N THR A 152 7.42 31.40 -9.82
CA THR A 152 7.50 30.93 -8.43
C THR A 152 6.27 31.37 -7.62
N PHE A 153 5.73 30.47 -6.80
CA PHE A 153 4.70 30.81 -5.82
C PHE A 153 5.33 31.33 -4.54
N PHE A 154 5.09 32.59 -4.23
CA PHE A 154 5.46 33.20 -2.97
C PHE A 154 4.32 33.06 -1.96
N ILE A 155 4.67 32.79 -0.69
CA ILE A 155 3.70 32.70 0.41
C ILE A 155 3.60 34.09 1.05
N GLU A 156 2.41 34.65 1.04
CA GLU A 156 2.11 35.91 1.72
C GLU A 156 1.97 35.62 3.22
N ALA A 157 3.04 35.85 3.98
CA ALA A 157 3.13 35.52 5.38
C ALA A 157 3.38 36.79 6.23
N SER A 158 3.61 36.64 7.53
CA SER A 158 3.85 37.76 8.46
C SER A 158 4.98 38.69 7.98
N GLN A 159 5.09 39.91 8.53
CA GLN A 159 6.14 40.88 8.13
C GLN A 159 7.58 40.34 8.28
N GLU A 160 7.81 39.36 9.15
CA GLU A 160 9.10 38.67 9.27
C GLU A 160 9.36 37.69 8.16
N ASP A 161 8.32 37.00 7.65
CA ASP A 161 8.44 36.01 6.59
C ASP A 161 8.58 36.66 5.21
N VAL A 162 7.98 37.83 5.00
CA VAL A 162 8.17 38.67 3.78
C VAL A 162 9.65 39.05 3.61
N LYS A 163 10.40 39.24 4.69
CA LYS A 163 11.85 39.51 4.62
C LYS A 163 12.67 38.29 4.22
N LYS A 164 12.14 37.08 4.37
CA LYS A 164 12.81 35.82 4.03
C LYS A 164 12.41 35.28 2.68
N ASN A 165 11.47 35.93 1.96
CA ASN A 165 10.95 35.47 0.68
C ASN A 165 10.59 33.98 0.72
N ILE A 166 9.59 33.65 1.56
CA ILE A 166 9.13 32.26 1.69
C ILE A 166 8.39 31.85 0.43
N VAL A 167 8.75 30.71 -0.12
CA VAL A 167 8.24 30.21 -1.40
C VAL A 167 7.78 28.75 -1.31
N LEU A 168 6.97 28.30 -2.25
CA LEU A 168 6.84 26.90 -2.55
C LEU A 168 8.03 26.46 -3.41
N ARG A 169 8.77 25.42 -2.99
CA ARG A 169 9.98 24.99 -3.68
C ARG A 169 9.72 24.66 -5.14
N THR A 170 10.55 25.19 -6.03
CA THR A 170 10.46 25.00 -7.49
C THR A 170 11.18 23.74 -7.98
N HIS A 171 12.03 23.16 -7.14
CA HIS A 171 12.78 21.94 -7.36
C HIS A 171 13.15 21.31 -5.99
N THR A 172 13.61 20.07 -6.00
CA THR A 172 14.00 19.37 -4.77
C THR A 172 15.48 19.60 -4.40
N SER A 173 16.21 20.45 -5.14
CA SER A 173 17.60 20.83 -4.82
C SER A 173 17.72 21.54 -3.47
N SER A 174 16.66 22.18 -2.97
CA SER A 174 16.64 22.74 -1.62
C SER A 174 16.93 21.69 -0.54
N VAL A 175 16.49 20.45 -0.77
CA VAL A 175 16.80 19.31 0.13
C VAL A 175 18.28 18.96 0.05
N GLN A 176 18.89 19.09 -1.14
CA GLN A 176 20.34 18.87 -1.32
C GLN A 176 21.14 19.94 -0.55
N ALA A 177 20.73 21.22 -0.63
CA ALA A 177 21.36 22.29 0.14
C ALA A 177 21.32 22.00 1.65
N ARG A 178 20.14 21.65 2.19
CA ARG A 178 19.99 21.27 3.60
C ARG A 178 20.84 20.05 3.98
N ALA A 179 20.94 19.06 3.10
CA ALA A 179 21.78 17.89 3.36
C ALA A 179 23.27 18.26 3.40
N MET A 180 23.73 19.14 2.51
CA MET A 180 25.12 19.63 2.52
C MET A 180 25.45 20.46 3.76
N GLU A 181 24.53 21.27 4.27
CA GLU A 181 24.70 22.03 5.52
C GLU A 181 24.91 21.13 6.75
N HIS A 182 24.28 19.95 6.76
CA HIS A 182 24.25 19.08 7.94
C HIS A 182 25.12 17.84 7.83
N SER A 183 25.77 17.63 6.68
CA SER A 183 26.56 16.42 6.40
C SER A 183 27.89 16.77 5.77
N GLN A 184 28.89 15.93 6.01
CA GLN A 184 30.18 16.00 5.33
C GLN A 184 30.29 14.89 4.27
N PRO A 185 31.03 15.12 3.16
CA PRO A 185 31.27 14.06 2.18
C PRO A 185 31.94 12.82 2.82
N PRO A 186 31.60 11.60 2.35
CA PRO A 186 30.81 11.35 1.15
C PRO A 186 29.31 11.54 1.35
N ILE A 187 28.66 12.28 0.46
CA ILE A 187 27.21 12.48 0.42
C ILE A 187 26.65 11.73 -0.79
N ARG A 188 25.66 10.85 -0.60
CA ARG A 188 25.01 10.09 -1.67
C ARG A 188 23.54 9.97 -1.35
N ILE A 189 22.75 10.88 -1.91
CA ILE A 189 21.32 11.02 -1.59
C ILE A 189 20.46 11.16 -2.84
N ILE A 190 19.19 10.74 -2.71
CA ILE A 190 18.09 11.10 -3.61
C ILE A 190 17.05 11.88 -2.85
N CYS A 191 16.44 12.86 -3.51
CA CYS A 191 15.47 13.79 -2.93
C CYS A 191 14.15 13.68 -3.73
N PRO A 192 13.29 12.67 -3.47
CA PRO A 192 11.97 12.59 -4.09
C PRO A 192 11.03 13.59 -3.43
N GLY A 193 10.29 14.37 -4.23
CA GLY A 193 9.36 15.31 -3.64
C GLY A 193 8.48 16.02 -4.66
N ARG A 194 7.42 16.67 -4.14
CA ARG A 194 6.57 17.56 -4.91
C ARG A 194 7.25 18.91 -5.05
N VAL A 195 7.07 19.53 -6.21
CA VAL A 195 7.59 20.85 -6.56
C VAL A 195 6.50 21.67 -7.23
N TYR A 196 6.66 22.98 -7.25
CA TYR A 196 5.63 23.93 -7.66
C TYR A 196 6.19 24.95 -8.65
N ARG A 197 5.44 25.21 -9.72
CA ARG A 197 5.75 26.25 -10.69
C ARG A 197 4.49 26.98 -11.08
N ASN A 198 4.56 28.29 -11.17
CA ASN A 198 3.42 29.11 -11.55
C ASN A 198 3.15 29.04 -13.06
N GLU A 199 2.82 27.86 -13.53
CA GLU A 199 2.52 27.56 -14.93
C GLU A 199 1.03 27.37 -15.17
N ALA A 200 0.54 27.78 -16.33
CA ALA A 200 -0.82 27.51 -16.74
C ALA A 200 -1.05 26.01 -16.94
N ILE A 201 -2.08 25.48 -16.28
CA ILE A 201 -2.42 24.05 -16.35
C ILE A 201 -2.80 23.66 -17.77
N SER A 202 -2.15 22.64 -18.30
CA SER A 202 -2.40 22.09 -19.63
C SER A 202 -2.10 20.59 -19.67
N TYR A 203 -2.29 19.96 -20.81
CA TYR A 203 -1.90 18.56 -20.97
C TYR A 203 -0.38 18.29 -20.85
N ARG A 204 0.45 19.34 -20.84
CA ARG A 204 1.92 19.28 -20.75
C ARG A 204 2.53 19.95 -19.51
N ALA A 205 1.78 20.80 -18.83
CA ALA A 205 2.24 21.56 -17.68
C ALA A 205 1.19 21.54 -16.56
N HIS A 206 1.64 21.58 -15.34
CA HIS A 206 0.78 21.66 -14.15
C HIS A 206 1.42 22.59 -13.11
N ALA A 207 0.61 23.18 -12.24
CA ALA A 207 1.08 24.07 -11.18
C ALA A 207 1.94 23.34 -10.12
N PHE A 208 1.85 22.02 -10.06
CA PHE A 208 2.72 21.16 -9.28
C PHE A 208 3.04 19.87 -10.04
N PHE A 209 4.18 19.30 -9.75
CA PHE A 209 4.59 17.99 -10.26
C PHE A 209 5.58 17.35 -9.27
N HIS A 210 6.09 16.16 -9.58
CA HIS A 210 6.99 15.44 -8.69
C HIS A 210 8.35 15.28 -9.36
N GLN A 211 9.40 15.52 -8.58
CA GLN A 211 10.78 15.31 -9.00
C GLN A 211 11.46 14.24 -8.14
N VAL A 212 12.47 13.60 -8.70
CA VAL A 212 13.53 12.94 -7.97
C VAL A 212 14.83 13.57 -8.42
N GLU A 213 15.56 14.13 -7.49
CA GLU A 213 16.92 14.60 -7.72
C GLU A 213 17.92 13.72 -6.99
N ALA A 214 19.09 13.50 -7.56
CA ALA A 214 20.18 12.79 -6.92
C ALA A 214 21.40 13.68 -6.81
N LEU A 215 22.11 13.54 -5.69
CA LEU A 215 23.37 14.22 -5.40
C LEU A 215 24.41 13.21 -4.92
N TYR A 216 25.57 13.21 -5.55
CA TYR A 216 26.72 12.46 -5.08
C TYR A 216 27.93 13.37 -4.99
N ILE A 217 28.53 13.47 -3.80
CA ILE A 217 29.74 14.25 -3.54
C ILE A 217 30.76 13.35 -2.83
N ASP A 218 31.95 13.24 -3.39
CA ASP A 218 33.07 12.51 -2.81
C ASP A 218 34.40 13.04 -3.42
N LYS A 219 35.50 12.42 -3.05
CA LYS A 219 36.79 12.71 -3.68
C LYS A 219 36.86 12.13 -5.08
N ASN A 220 37.38 12.92 -6.03
CA ASN A 220 37.66 12.50 -7.41
C ASN A 220 36.43 12.03 -8.19
N VAL A 221 35.23 12.50 -7.87
CA VAL A 221 34.03 12.23 -8.67
C VAL A 221 34.15 12.92 -10.03
N SER A 222 33.83 12.19 -11.09
CA SER A 222 33.99 12.63 -12.47
C SER A 222 32.70 12.64 -13.27
N PHE A 223 32.70 13.32 -14.40
CA PHE A 223 31.60 13.28 -15.37
C PHE A 223 31.39 11.86 -15.96
N THR A 224 32.43 11.04 -15.96
CA THR A 224 32.35 9.64 -16.38
C THR A 224 31.49 8.83 -15.38
N ASP A 225 31.63 9.08 -14.08
CA ASP A 225 30.80 8.43 -13.05
C ASP A 225 29.33 8.81 -13.20
N LEU A 226 29.05 10.09 -13.45
CA LEU A 226 27.71 10.55 -13.78
C LEU A 226 27.15 9.79 -15.00
N LYS A 227 27.92 9.73 -16.09
CA LYS A 227 27.49 9.06 -17.33
C LYS A 227 27.18 7.56 -17.12
N GLN A 228 27.96 6.87 -16.29
CA GLN A 228 27.71 5.47 -15.95
C GLN A 228 26.40 5.29 -15.18
N VAL A 229 26.15 6.11 -14.18
CA VAL A 229 24.91 6.09 -13.40
C VAL A 229 23.69 6.37 -14.29
N LEU A 230 23.79 7.36 -15.17
CA LEU A 230 22.74 7.72 -16.12
C LEU A 230 22.43 6.56 -17.09
N LEU A 231 23.47 5.90 -17.61
CA LEU A 231 23.29 4.75 -18.51
C LEU A 231 22.63 3.57 -17.78
N LEU A 232 23.08 3.28 -16.56
CA LEU A 232 22.49 2.22 -15.75
C LEU A 232 21.02 2.52 -15.45
N PHE A 233 20.72 3.73 -14.99
CA PHE A 233 19.36 4.18 -14.74
C PHE A 233 18.46 4.03 -15.99
N ALA A 234 18.94 4.47 -17.15
CA ALA A 234 18.17 4.38 -18.39
C ALA A 234 17.85 2.93 -18.80
N LYS A 235 18.81 2.03 -18.64
CA LYS A 235 18.62 0.61 -18.96
C LYS A 235 17.68 -0.07 -17.98
N GLU A 236 17.84 0.14 -16.70
CA GLU A 236 16.97 -0.42 -15.66
C GLU A 236 15.51 0.05 -15.82
N MET A 237 15.31 1.35 -16.11
CA MET A 237 13.98 1.95 -16.22
C MET A 237 13.27 1.63 -17.54
N PHE A 238 14.00 1.59 -18.66
CA PHE A 238 13.42 1.53 -20.02
C PHE A 238 13.84 0.31 -20.83
N GLY A 239 14.73 -0.53 -20.31
CA GLY A 239 15.21 -1.76 -20.92
C GLY A 239 16.65 -1.69 -21.46
N GLU A 240 17.28 -2.85 -21.60
CA GLU A 240 18.71 -3.01 -21.93
C GLU A 240 19.15 -2.36 -23.24
N ASP A 241 18.26 -2.26 -24.23
CA ASP A 241 18.54 -1.68 -25.54
C ASP A 241 18.50 -0.14 -25.53
N THR A 242 18.19 0.49 -24.39
CA THR A 242 18.06 1.94 -24.27
C THR A 242 19.42 2.61 -24.44
N GLN A 243 19.49 3.56 -25.36
CA GLN A 243 20.66 4.39 -25.58
C GLN A 243 20.45 5.76 -24.94
N ILE A 244 21.53 6.38 -24.45
CA ILE A 244 21.52 7.73 -23.90
C ILE A 244 22.31 8.68 -24.82
N ARG A 245 21.87 9.93 -24.81
CA ARG A 245 22.58 11.06 -25.45
C ARG A 245 22.60 12.22 -24.47
N LEU A 246 23.78 12.76 -24.22
CA LEU A 246 23.96 13.97 -23.42
C LEU A 246 24.11 15.17 -24.36
N ARG A 247 23.31 16.18 -24.15
CA ARG A 247 23.38 17.47 -24.87
C ARG A 247 23.85 18.54 -23.88
N PRO A 248 24.83 19.38 -24.25
CA PRO A 248 25.23 20.52 -23.41
C PRO A 248 24.01 21.39 -23.07
N SER A 249 23.92 21.81 -21.82
CA SER A 249 22.89 22.70 -21.30
C SER A 249 23.49 23.63 -20.24
N TYR A 250 22.66 24.46 -19.65
CA TYR A 250 23.08 25.34 -18.57
C TYR A 250 22.10 25.22 -17.39
N PHE A 251 22.67 25.02 -16.20
CA PHE A 251 21.98 25.13 -14.94
C PHE A 251 22.87 25.90 -13.95
N PRO A 252 22.31 26.80 -13.11
CA PRO A 252 23.12 27.62 -12.20
C PRO A 252 23.98 26.82 -11.22
N PHE A 253 23.51 25.63 -10.86
CA PHE A 253 24.09 24.76 -9.83
C PHE A 253 25.03 23.66 -10.37
N THR A 254 25.23 23.57 -11.67
CA THR A 254 26.14 22.57 -12.29
C THR A 254 26.99 23.15 -13.40
N GLU A 255 28.27 22.72 -13.46
CA GLU A 255 29.21 23.03 -14.53
C GLU A 255 30.26 21.90 -14.68
N PRO A 256 30.35 21.20 -15.82
CA PRO A 256 29.49 21.31 -16.97
C PRO A 256 28.11 20.73 -16.73
N SER A 257 27.11 21.30 -17.43
CA SER A 257 25.72 20.87 -17.40
C SER A 257 25.31 20.14 -18.69
N ALA A 258 24.38 19.21 -18.58
CA ALA A 258 23.82 18.50 -19.72
C ALA A 258 22.36 18.13 -19.50
N GLU A 259 21.62 18.03 -20.58
CA GLU A 259 20.34 17.34 -20.62
C GLU A 259 20.52 15.92 -21.18
N MET A 260 19.88 14.95 -20.57
CA MET A 260 19.92 13.57 -21.02
C MET A 260 18.67 13.21 -21.80
N ASP A 261 18.88 12.77 -23.04
CA ASP A 261 17.88 12.14 -23.89
C ASP A 261 18.06 10.62 -23.86
N ILE A 262 16.95 9.88 -23.96
CA ILE A 262 16.96 8.45 -24.26
C ILE A 262 16.46 8.20 -25.67
N SER A 263 16.87 7.09 -26.28
CA SER A 263 16.26 6.60 -27.50
C SER A 263 14.76 6.34 -27.25
N CYS A 264 13.91 6.86 -28.14
CA CYS A 264 12.46 6.76 -27.93
C CYS A 264 12.01 5.29 -27.94
N ASN A 265 11.59 4.77 -26.79
CA ASN A 265 11.13 3.39 -26.63
C ASN A 265 9.80 3.09 -27.37
N ILE A 266 9.02 4.14 -27.71
CA ILE A 266 7.75 3.97 -28.44
C ILE A 266 7.98 3.63 -29.90
N CYS A 267 8.98 4.24 -30.54
CA CYS A 267 9.27 4.03 -31.98
C CYS A 267 10.63 3.35 -32.24
N GLY A 268 11.34 2.93 -31.20
CA GLY A 268 12.67 2.33 -31.35
C GLY A 268 13.69 3.28 -32.01
N GLY A 269 13.62 4.57 -31.74
CA GLY A 269 14.52 5.59 -32.32
C GLY A 269 14.18 6.03 -33.76
N LYS A 270 13.13 5.49 -34.39
CA LYS A 270 12.79 5.78 -35.80
C LYS A 270 12.13 7.15 -36.01
N GLY A 271 11.63 7.77 -34.96
CA GLY A 271 10.84 8.99 -35.03
C GLY A 271 9.31 8.71 -35.01
N CYS A 272 8.59 9.39 -34.13
CA CYS A 272 7.13 9.32 -34.01
C CYS A 272 6.56 10.66 -33.52
N PRO A 273 5.23 10.84 -33.49
CA PRO A 273 4.63 12.07 -32.98
C PRO A 273 5.02 12.41 -31.55
N PHE A 274 5.23 11.42 -30.69
CA PHE A 274 5.64 11.58 -29.30
C PHE A 274 7.04 12.23 -29.19
N CYS A 275 8.04 11.67 -29.90
CA CYS A 275 9.40 12.24 -29.95
C CYS A 275 9.54 13.35 -31.01
N LYS A 276 8.45 13.84 -31.59
CA LYS A 276 8.42 14.89 -32.63
C LYS A 276 9.32 14.56 -33.83
N GLY A 277 9.40 13.28 -34.23
CA GLY A 277 10.19 12.81 -35.34
C GLY A 277 11.69 12.66 -35.06
N THR A 278 12.19 13.04 -33.89
CA THR A 278 13.65 13.05 -33.59
C THR A 278 14.23 11.68 -33.24
N GLY A 279 13.40 10.73 -32.81
CA GLY A 279 13.85 9.45 -32.28
C GLY A 279 14.39 9.52 -30.85
N TRP A 280 14.45 10.71 -30.24
CA TRP A 280 14.99 10.95 -28.89
C TRP A 280 14.00 11.66 -28.00
N VAL A 281 14.06 11.40 -26.72
CA VAL A 281 13.19 12.04 -25.71
C VAL A 281 14.03 12.44 -24.51
N GLU A 282 14.01 13.73 -24.20
CA GLU A 282 14.63 14.27 -22.99
C GLU A 282 13.88 13.76 -21.75
N ILE A 283 14.63 13.32 -20.73
CA ILE A 283 14.07 12.78 -19.49
C ILE A 283 14.59 13.48 -18.23
N LEU A 284 15.79 14.07 -18.25
CA LEU A 284 16.37 14.72 -17.07
C LEU A 284 17.45 15.72 -17.43
N GLY A 285 17.70 16.65 -16.49
CA GLY A 285 18.89 17.49 -16.46
C GLY A 285 19.94 16.92 -15.51
N CYS A 286 21.22 17.16 -15.79
CA CYS A 286 22.34 16.68 -14.98
C CYS A 286 23.59 17.52 -15.16
N GLY A 287 24.58 17.33 -14.29
CA GLY A 287 25.88 17.97 -14.43
C GLY A 287 26.81 17.68 -13.26
N MET A 288 28.04 18.20 -13.34
CA MET A 288 28.95 18.25 -12.19
C MET A 288 28.50 19.40 -11.29
N VAL A 289 28.51 19.18 -9.98
CA VAL A 289 28.13 20.21 -9.01
C VAL A 289 29.12 21.41 -9.16
N ASP A 290 28.55 22.61 -9.30
CA ASP A 290 29.35 23.83 -9.41
C ASP A 290 30.21 24.04 -8.13
N PRO A 291 31.51 24.36 -8.23
CA PRO A 291 32.35 24.65 -7.09
C PRO A 291 31.76 25.70 -6.13
N ASN A 292 31.08 26.73 -6.66
CA ASN A 292 30.43 27.75 -5.84
C ASN A 292 29.30 27.15 -4.96
N VAL A 293 28.56 26.14 -5.46
CA VAL A 293 27.54 25.43 -4.67
C VAL A 293 28.20 24.67 -3.51
N LEU A 294 29.32 23.99 -3.76
CA LEU A 294 30.03 23.27 -2.71
C LEU A 294 30.53 24.26 -1.63
N GLU A 295 31.18 25.35 -2.04
CA GLU A 295 31.72 26.36 -1.12
C GLU A 295 30.64 27.11 -0.35
N ALA A 296 29.50 27.44 -1.00
CA ALA A 296 28.34 28.05 -0.33
C ALA A 296 27.76 27.18 0.78
N ASN A 297 27.91 25.87 0.64
CA ASN A 297 27.43 24.88 1.62
C ASN A 297 28.57 24.35 2.54
N GLY A 298 29.74 25.00 2.57
CA GLY A 298 30.83 24.68 3.47
C GLY A 298 31.67 23.45 3.10
N ILE A 299 31.60 23.00 1.84
CA ILE A 299 32.36 21.86 1.32
C ILE A 299 33.55 22.39 0.48
N ASP A 300 34.77 21.96 0.79
CA ASP A 300 35.98 22.36 0.06
C ASP A 300 36.00 21.80 -1.36
N SER A 301 35.76 22.66 -2.35
CA SER A 301 35.72 22.31 -3.79
C SER A 301 37.07 21.88 -4.37
N LYS A 302 38.18 22.10 -3.67
CA LYS A 302 39.51 21.65 -4.06
C LYS A 302 39.78 20.19 -3.67
N VAL A 303 39.02 19.68 -2.70
CA VAL A 303 39.14 18.31 -2.17
C VAL A 303 38.03 17.41 -2.72
N TYR A 304 36.82 17.97 -2.85
CA TYR A 304 35.64 17.24 -3.22
C TYR A 304 35.09 17.71 -4.56
N SER A 305 34.53 16.79 -5.27
CA SER A 305 33.73 17.03 -6.47
C SER A 305 32.44 16.20 -6.41
N GLY A 306 31.48 16.52 -7.24
CA GLY A 306 30.21 15.78 -7.22
C GLY A 306 29.46 15.93 -8.52
N TYR A 307 28.43 15.13 -8.65
CA TYR A 307 27.44 15.28 -9.71
C TYR A 307 26.02 15.34 -9.14
N ALA A 308 25.16 16.01 -9.87
CA ALA A 308 23.73 16.07 -9.60
C ALA A 308 22.93 15.74 -10.85
N LEU A 309 21.74 15.21 -10.68
CA LEU A 309 20.75 14.98 -11.73
C LEU A 309 19.35 15.19 -11.18
N GLY A 310 18.40 15.58 -12.04
CA GLY A 310 17.02 15.82 -11.66
C GLY A 310 16.05 15.43 -12.76
N MET A 311 15.03 14.64 -12.40
CA MET A 311 14.01 14.13 -13.31
C MET A 311 12.60 14.36 -12.80
N GLY A 312 11.67 14.66 -13.72
CA GLY A 312 10.24 14.71 -13.43
C GLY A 312 9.62 13.31 -13.47
N ILE A 313 8.95 12.90 -12.39
CA ILE A 313 8.32 11.57 -12.30
C ILE A 313 7.22 11.42 -13.35
N GLU A 314 6.41 12.46 -13.56
CA GLU A 314 5.36 12.50 -14.59
C GLU A 314 5.91 12.23 -15.99
N ARG A 315 7.09 12.80 -16.29
CA ARG A 315 7.74 12.62 -17.60
C ARG A 315 8.15 11.17 -17.82
N ILE A 316 8.74 10.54 -16.81
CA ILE A 316 9.11 9.13 -16.83
C ILE A 316 7.85 8.25 -16.96
N THR A 317 6.81 8.56 -16.17
CA THR A 317 5.52 7.85 -16.19
C THR A 317 4.84 7.93 -17.54
N ASN A 318 4.81 9.11 -18.16
CA ASN A 318 4.27 9.32 -19.50
C ASN A 318 4.98 8.44 -20.54
N LEU A 319 6.30 8.35 -20.47
CA LEU A 319 7.09 7.52 -21.37
C LEU A 319 6.81 6.03 -21.17
N LYS A 320 6.79 5.58 -19.93
CA LYS A 320 6.65 4.16 -19.59
C LYS A 320 5.24 3.64 -19.88
N TYR A 321 4.22 4.40 -19.53
CA TYR A 321 2.80 4.00 -19.66
C TYR A 321 2.07 4.66 -20.84
N ARG A 322 2.77 5.48 -21.64
CA ARG A 322 2.21 6.17 -22.81
C ARG A 322 1.03 7.09 -22.48
N VAL A 323 1.06 7.71 -21.29
CA VAL A 323 0.07 8.70 -20.89
C VAL A 323 0.37 10.02 -21.61
N ASN A 324 -0.62 10.63 -22.24
CA ASN A 324 -0.44 11.81 -23.08
C ASN A 324 -0.92 13.13 -22.43
N ASP A 325 -1.52 13.04 -21.25
CA ASP A 325 -2.10 14.18 -20.55
C ASP A 325 -1.72 14.13 -19.07
N LEU A 326 -0.95 15.14 -18.62
CA LEU A 326 -0.49 15.23 -17.22
C LEU A 326 -1.62 15.41 -16.21
N ARG A 327 -2.75 15.98 -16.63
CA ARG A 327 -3.90 16.26 -15.74
C ARG A 327 -4.49 14.99 -15.16
N LEU A 328 -4.43 13.88 -15.90
CA LEU A 328 -4.93 12.57 -15.45
C LEU A 328 -4.29 12.11 -14.14
N PHE A 329 -3.04 12.53 -13.86
CA PHE A 329 -2.37 12.19 -12.60
C PHE A 329 -2.91 12.96 -11.39
N SER A 330 -3.67 14.03 -11.59
CA SER A 330 -4.20 14.86 -10.50
C SER A 330 -5.73 14.86 -10.39
N GLU A 331 -6.44 14.37 -11.42
CA GLU A 331 -7.91 14.37 -11.47
C GLU A 331 -8.55 13.26 -10.63
N ASN A 332 -7.78 12.28 -10.17
CA ASN A 332 -8.26 11.14 -9.39
C ASN A 332 -9.41 10.35 -10.06
N ASP A 333 -9.39 10.25 -11.40
CA ASP A 333 -10.37 9.46 -12.14
C ASP A 333 -10.13 7.96 -11.90
N THR A 334 -11.10 7.31 -11.28
CA THR A 334 -11.00 5.87 -10.94
C THR A 334 -10.89 4.97 -12.17
N ARG A 335 -11.40 5.39 -13.33
CA ARG A 335 -11.28 4.65 -14.61
C ARG A 335 -9.83 4.63 -15.06
N PHE A 336 -9.16 5.78 -14.99
CA PHE A 336 -7.74 5.89 -15.29
C PHE A 336 -6.89 5.07 -14.30
N LEU A 337 -7.18 5.16 -13.01
CA LEU A 337 -6.44 4.42 -11.99
C LEU A 337 -6.58 2.90 -12.16
N LYS A 338 -7.76 2.40 -12.52
CA LYS A 338 -8.00 0.97 -12.77
C LYS A 338 -7.13 0.38 -13.90
N GLU A 339 -6.66 1.19 -14.85
CA GLU A 339 -5.76 0.72 -15.91
C GLU A 339 -4.40 0.23 -15.37
N PHE A 340 -4.06 0.56 -14.12
CA PHE A 340 -2.80 0.18 -13.48
C PHE A 340 -2.92 -1.02 -12.51
N GLU A 341 -4.03 -1.74 -12.50
CA GLU A 341 -4.22 -2.91 -11.62
C GLU A 341 -3.15 -3.99 -11.79
N ALA A 342 -2.63 -4.16 -13.00
CA ALA A 342 -1.59 -5.12 -13.32
C ALA A 342 -0.16 -4.53 -13.22
N ALA A 343 -0.02 -3.24 -12.95
CA ALA A 343 1.26 -2.57 -12.82
C ALA A 343 1.74 -2.61 -11.36
N ASN A 344 2.40 -3.70 -10.99
CA ASN A 344 2.99 -3.92 -9.65
C ASN A 344 4.50 -3.85 -9.69
#